data_e5e863858819273f96b4fcc46aab2343
#
_entry.id   e5e863858819273f96b4fcc46aab2343
#
_cell.length_a   1.000
_cell.length_b   1.000
_cell.length_c   1.000
_cell.angle_alpha   90.00
_cell.angle_beta   90.00
_cell.angle_gamma   90.00
#
_symmetry.space_group_name_H-M   'P 1'
#
loop_
_entity.id
_entity.type
_entity.pdbx_description
1 polymer ?
#
loop_
_entity_poly.entity_id
_entity_poly.type
_entity_poly.pdbx_seq_one_letter_code
_entity_poly.pdbx_strand_id
1 'polypeptide(L)'
;MASLFTKIQLTASLVSRPATALLQKQGANQARAFSAIQAPVSKPEGRTKCTLIPGDGVGPELLYSVQEVFKAAGVPVDFEPKFFSEVQPLMSVSLEDVAESISHNGICLKGSLATPDYSHSGDLQSLSMKLRRKLDLYANVVHVKSLPGVRARHNNVDMIIIREATEGEYSSLEHESVPGVVECLKIITAEKSHRIAKFAFDYATKFGRKKVTAVHKANIMKLGDGLFLRCCREIAALYPKIKFEEMIVDNTTMQLVSKPTQFDVMVMPNLYGDIIDNLASGIIGGAGVVAGASYSGNCVVFEMGSSHTFSEAVGKNVANPTAMLLSSCNMLNHVGLEYYGNMIQSAVERVLKVGKIRTKDIGGHSSTNEFTLAVINNLRH
;
A
#
# COMPACT_ATOMS: atom_id res chain seq x y z
N MET A 1 -49.60 35.85 -28.07
CA MET A 1 -49.11 35.91 -26.70
C MET A 1 -47.60 35.87 -26.77
N ALA A 2 -47.05 37.03 -26.84
CA ALA A 2 -45.60 37.27 -26.81
C ALA A 2 -45.20 37.70 -25.39
N SER A 3 -43.95 37.59 -25.08
CA SER A 3 -43.24 38.07 -23.91
C SER A 3 -43.04 37.07 -22.76
N LEU A 4 -41.85 36.52 -22.73
CA LEU A 4 -40.93 36.53 -21.58
C LEU A 4 -39.63 35.79 -21.94
N PHE A 5 -38.92 36.31 -22.94
CA PHE A 5 -37.47 36.05 -23.04
C PHE A 5 -36.76 37.32 -22.56
N THR A 6 -36.54 37.39 -21.26
CA THR A 6 -35.71 38.44 -20.67
C THR A 6 -34.37 37.87 -20.35
N LYS A 7 -33.40 38.25 -21.15
CA LYS A 7 -31.95 38.35 -20.94
C LYS A 7 -31.45 38.00 -19.53
N ILE A 8 -30.73 36.91 -19.41
CA ILE A 8 -29.63 36.81 -18.47
C ILE A 8 -28.35 36.89 -19.29
N GLN A 9 -27.87 38.12 -19.49
CA GLN A 9 -26.47 38.38 -19.77
C GLN A 9 -25.69 38.12 -18.48
N LEU A 10 -25.19 36.94 -18.31
CA LEU A 10 -24.14 36.65 -17.36
C LEU A 10 -22.83 37.15 -17.93
N THR A 11 -22.37 38.24 -17.34
CA THR A 11 -21.06 38.87 -17.51
C THR A 11 -19.96 37.80 -17.44
N ALA A 12 -19.34 37.55 -18.58
CA ALA A 12 -18.08 36.84 -18.71
C ALA A 12 -16.94 37.73 -18.21
N SER A 13 -16.81 37.86 -16.89
CA SER A 13 -15.65 38.48 -16.24
C SER A 13 -15.37 37.84 -14.90
N LEU A 14 -15.02 36.57 -14.94
CA LEU A 14 -14.40 35.89 -13.81
C LEU A 14 -13.40 34.85 -14.33
N VAL A 15 -12.15 35.20 -14.09
CA VAL A 15 -11.04 34.34 -13.82
C VAL A 15 -10.22 33.85 -15.01
N SER A 16 -9.41 34.77 -15.50
CA SER A 16 -8.05 34.45 -15.88
C SER A 16 -7.16 34.49 -14.63
N ARG A 17 -7.27 33.55 -13.72
CA ARG A 17 -6.16 33.23 -12.81
C ARG A 17 -5.16 32.41 -13.61
N PRO A 18 -3.88 32.79 -13.63
CA PRO A 18 -2.92 32.15 -14.53
C PRO A 18 -2.74 30.68 -14.14
N ALA A 19 -2.97 29.80 -15.09
CA ALA A 19 -2.69 28.36 -15.02
C ALA A 19 -1.25 28.06 -14.56
N THR A 20 -0.35 29.01 -14.70
CA THR A 20 1.04 28.99 -14.21
C THR A 20 1.19 28.88 -12.70
N ALA A 21 0.33 29.47 -11.87
CA ALA A 21 0.45 29.40 -10.42
C ALA A 21 -0.04 28.04 -9.86
N LEU A 22 -1.03 27.43 -10.52
CA LEU A 22 -1.46 26.06 -10.22
C LEU A 22 -0.41 25.03 -10.64
N LEU A 23 0.20 25.21 -11.81
CA LEU A 23 1.29 24.36 -12.31
C LEU A 23 2.56 24.48 -11.44
N GLN A 24 2.87 25.66 -10.89
CA GLN A 24 4.02 25.82 -9.98
C GLN A 24 3.79 25.20 -8.60
N LYS A 25 2.57 25.30 -8.01
CA LYS A 25 2.24 24.57 -6.76
C LYS A 25 2.17 23.06 -6.96
N GLN A 26 1.65 22.60 -8.09
CA GLN A 26 1.65 21.19 -8.46
C GLN A 26 3.09 20.68 -8.68
N GLY A 27 3.96 21.49 -9.29
CA GLY A 27 5.39 21.16 -9.48
C GLY A 27 6.16 21.01 -8.17
N ALA A 28 5.89 21.82 -7.15
CA ALA A 28 6.56 21.72 -5.85
C ALA A 28 6.10 20.50 -5.03
N ASN A 29 4.80 20.17 -5.06
CA ASN A 29 4.30 18.93 -4.43
C ASN A 29 4.68 17.68 -5.22
N GLN A 30 4.77 17.76 -6.54
CA GLN A 30 5.24 16.69 -7.39
C GLN A 30 6.74 16.42 -7.21
N ALA A 31 7.56 17.47 -7.03
CA ALA A 31 8.98 17.32 -6.72
C ALA A 31 9.20 16.64 -5.36
N ARG A 32 8.33 16.90 -4.36
CA ARG A 32 8.39 16.21 -3.06
C ARG A 32 7.98 14.74 -3.15
N ALA A 33 6.96 14.41 -3.94
CA ALA A 33 6.57 13.01 -4.17
C ALA A 33 7.66 12.21 -4.91
N PHE A 34 8.33 12.85 -5.87
CA PHE A 34 9.47 12.28 -6.57
C PHE A 34 10.68 12.10 -5.63
N SER A 35 10.85 13.00 -4.66
CA SER A 35 11.85 12.91 -3.60
C SER A 35 11.64 11.67 -2.71
N ALA A 36 10.39 11.31 -2.38
CA ALA A 36 10.11 10.09 -1.59
C ALA A 36 10.49 8.80 -2.33
N ILE A 37 10.41 8.81 -3.68
CA ILE A 37 10.88 7.68 -4.50
C ILE A 37 12.39 7.75 -4.77
N GLN A 38 12.97 8.95 -4.83
CA GLN A 38 14.36 9.17 -5.29
C GLN A 38 15.39 9.35 -4.18
N ALA A 39 15.00 9.73 -2.98
CA ALA A 39 16.00 9.92 -1.95
C ALA A 39 16.51 8.56 -1.45
N PRO A 40 17.73 8.13 -1.81
CA PRO A 40 18.49 7.38 -0.85
C PRO A 40 18.71 8.37 0.30
N VAL A 41 18.10 8.09 1.46
CA VAL A 41 18.48 8.76 2.68
C VAL A 41 20.01 8.69 2.72
N SER A 42 20.68 9.83 2.83
CA SER A 42 22.14 9.91 3.00
C SER A 42 22.53 8.82 3.98
N LYS A 43 23.59 8.01 3.67
CA LYS A 43 24.04 6.95 4.57
C LYS A 43 24.03 7.48 5.98
N PRO A 44 23.21 6.96 6.89
CA PRO A 44 23.13 7.51 8.22
C PRO A 44 24.48 7.29 8.89
N GLU A 45 25.16 8.37 9.25
CA GLU A 45 26.26 8.34 10.23
C GLU A 45 25.64 8.09 11.61
N GLY A 46 25.04 6.92 11.82
CA GLY A 46 24.35 6.58 13.05
C GLY A 46 23.28 5.51 12.85
N ARG A 47 22.57 5.21 13.92
CA ARG A 47 21.45 4.27 13.88
C ARG A 47 20.19 4.96 13.35
N THR A 48 19.50 4.29 12.44
CA THR A 48 18.26 4.80 11.83
C THR A 48 17.08 4.61 12.80
N LYS A 49 16.33 5.67 13.09
CA LYS A 49 15.09 5.56 13.88
C LYS A 49 13.93 5.19 13.00
N CYS A 50 13.11 4.25 13.45
CA CYS A 50 11.91 3.77 12.76
C CYS A 50 10.74 3.70 13.73
N THR A 51 9.62 4.32 13.41
CA THR A 51 8.38 4.16 14.18
C THR A 51 7.87 2.74 14.01
N LEU A 52 7.55 2.07 15.12
CA LEU A 52 7.04 0.71 15.14
C LEU A 52 5.61 0.71 15.67
N ILE A 53 4.66 0.26 14.85
CA ILE A 53 3.25 0.12 15.24
C ILE A 53 2.90 -1.36 15.25
N PRO A 54 2.77 -1.99 16.42
CA PRO A 54 2.42 -3.42 16.50
C PRO A 54 1.07 -3.73 15.83
N GLY A 55 0.10 -2.82 15.96
CA GLY A 55 -1.25 -3.03 15.45
C GLY A 55 -2.01 -4.09 16.24
N ASP A 56 -2.98 -4.71 15.57
CA ASP A 56 -3.92 -5.68 16.14
C ASP A 56 -3.65 -7.11 15.65
N GLY A 57 -4.37 -8.07 16.24
CA GLY A 57 -4.26 -9.46 15.86
C GLY A 57 -2.86 -10.04 16.06
N VAL A 58 -2.32 -10.73 15.05
CA VAL A 58 -0.97 -11.31 15.07
C VAL A 58 0.14 -10.28 14.77
N GLY A 59 -0.20 -9.01 14.54
CA GLY A 59 0.77 -7.95 14.25
C GLY A 59 1.94 -7.87 15.24
N PRO A 60 1.69 -7.84 16.57
CA PRO A 60 2.74 -7.84 17.58
C PRO A 60 3.71 -9.04 17.48
N GLU A 61 3.18 -10.25 17.22
CA GLU A 61 3.95 -11.48 17.06
C GLU A 61 4.85 -11.42 15.82
N LEU A 62 4.33 -10.90 14.72
CA LEU A 62 5.08 -10.77 13.47
C LEU A 62 6.19 -9.73 13.58
N LEU A 63 5.92 -8.60 14.23
CA LEU A 63 6.94 -7.56 14.45
C LEU A 63 8.00 -7.98 15.45
N TYR A 64 7.64 -8.78 16.45
CA TYR A 64 8.61 -9.40 17.33
C TYR A 64 9.59 -10.29 16.55
N SER A 65 9.09 -11.06 15.58
CA SER A 65 9.93 -11.86 14.68
C SER A 65 10.93 -11.00 13.89
N VAL A 66 10.50 -9.82 13.41
CA VAL A 66 11.41 -8.86 12.75
C VAL A 66 12.48 -8.35 13.70
N GLN A 67 12.10 -7.97 14.93
CA GLN A 67 13.05 -7.46 15.93
C GLN A 67 14.12 -8.50 16.29
N GLU A 68 13.73 -9.78 16.46
CA GLU A 68 14.67 -10.88 16.73
C GLU A 68 15.64 -11.10 15.55
N VAL A 69 15.16 -11.09 14.31
CA VAL A 69 16.00 -11.20 13.12
C VAL A 69 16.93 -10.01 12.99
N PHE A 70 16.47 -8.78 13.23
CA PHE A 70 17.30 -7.56 13.20
C PHE A 70 18.38 -7.58 14.24
N LYS A 71 18.07 -8.03 15.46
CA LYS A 71 19.03 -8.20 16.55
C LYS A 71 20.11 -9.23 16.19
N ALA A 72 19.73 -10.38 15.65
CA ALA A 72 20.65 -11.42 15.22
C ALA A 72 21.52 -11.00 14.03
N ALA A 73 20.97 -10.18 13.12
CA ALA A 73 21.68 -9.64 11.96
C ALA A 73 22.54 -8.41 12.25
N GLY A 74 22.44 -7.82 13.46
CA GLY A 74 23.15 -6.60 13.83
C GLY A 74 22.68 -5.35 13.04
N VAL A 75 21.40 -5.29 12.66
CA VAL A 75 20.83 -4.19 11.87
C VAL A 75 20.89 -2.87 12.68
N PRO A 76 21.44 -1.77 12.14
CA PRO A 76 21.56 -0.50 12.84
C PRO A 76 20.25 0.32 12.78
N VAL A 77 19.14 -0.27 13.21
CA VAL A 77 17.83 0.37 13.30
C VAL A 77 17.37 0.37 14.75
N ASP A 78 16.88 1.53 15.22
CA ASP A 78 16.27 1.70 16.54
C ASP A 78 14.76 1.89 16.34
N PHE A 79 13.98 0.99 16.93
CA PHE A 79 12.54 1.06 16.87
C PHE A 79 11.98 1.96 17.97
N GLU A 80 11.10 2.88 17.59
CA GLU A 80 10.27 3.69 18.48
C GLU A 80 8.85 3.09 18.53
N PRO A 81 8.51 2.26 19.55
CA PRO A 81 7.22 1.61 19.59
C PRO A 81 6.10 2.60 19.96
N LYS A 82 5.02 2.56 19.19
CA LYS A 82 3.77 3.29 19.46
C LYS A 82 2.63 2.28 19.51
N PHE A 83 2.02 2.13 20.66
CA PHE A 83 0.86 1.27 20.81
C PHE A 83 -0.35 1.96 20.19
N PHE A 84 -0.79 1.49 19.03
CA PHE A 84 -1.88 2.05 18.24
C PHE A 84 -2.78 0.91 17.80
N SER A 85 -4.01 0.87 18.33
CA SER A 85 -4.91 -0.28 18.24
C SER A 85 -6.34 0.17 18.13
N GLU A 86 -7.10 -0.45 17.24
CA GLU A 86 -8.54 -0.28 17.12
C GLU A 86 -9.30 -1.11 18.19
N VAL A 87 -8.73 -2.26 18.56
CA VAL A 87 -9.35 -3.20 19.53
C VAL A 87 -9.23 -2.71 20.97
N GLN A 88 -8.16 -1.96 21.28
CA GLN A 88 -7.86 -1.44 22.60
C GLN A 88 -7.70 0.09 22.60
N PRO A 89 -8.77 0.83 22.33
CA PRO A 89 -8.66 2.29 22.15
C PRO A 89 -8.23 3.03 23.42
N LEU A 90 -8.54 2.53 24.61
CA LEU A 90 -8.15 3.15 25.89
C LEU A 90 -6.63 3.12 26.15
N MET A 91 -5.92 2.15 25.59
CA MET A 91 -4.45 2.03 25.71
C MET A 91 -3.73 2.60 24.49
N SER A 92 -4.45 2.89 23.44
CA SER A 92 -3.91 3.42 22.19
C SER A 92 -3.41 4.86 22.40
N VAL A 93 -2.22 5.16 21.88
CA VAL A 93 -1.74 6.55 21.79
C VAL A 93 -2.59 7.33 20.78
N SER A 94 -2.55 8.65 20.87
CA SER A 94 -3.34 9.51 19.97
C SER A 94 -2.88 9.36 18.51
N LEU A 95 -3.81 9.63 17.58
CA LEU A 95 -3.49 9.66 16.15
C LEU A 95 -2.43 10.71 15.83
N GLU A 96 -2.47 11.84 16.53
CA GLU A 96 -1.55 12.95 16.41
C GLU A 96 -0.13 12.52 16.76
N ASP A 97 0.07 11.89 17.91
CA ASP A 97 1.39 11.42 18.38
C ASP A 97 2.00 10.38 17.45
N VAL A 98 1.16 9.48 16.90
CA VAL A 98 1.62 8.49 15.93
C VAL A 98 2.02 9.17 14.62
N ALA A 99 1.21 10.09 14.12
CA ALA A 99 1.50 10.80 12.87
C ALA A 99 2.75 11.68 13.00
N GLU A 100 2.95 12.32 14.15
CA GLU A 100 4.15 13.13 14.44
C GLU A 100 5.41 12.24 14.46
N SER A 101 5.39 11.12 15.18
CA SER A 101 6.50 10.16 15.22
C SER A 101 6.86 9.66 13.83
N ILE A 102 5.86 9.27 13.00
CA ILE A 102 6.11 8.79 11.63
C ILE A 102 6.69 9.90 10.76
N SER A 103 6.15 11.12 10.86
CA SER A 103 6.63 12.27 10.08
C SER A 103 8.05 12.68 10.48
N HIS A 104 8.40 12.58 11.77
CA HIS A 104 9.74 12.88 12.28
C HIS A 104 10.76 11.83 11.84
N ASN A 105 10.43 10.55 11.97
CA ASN A 105 11.34 9.45 11.61
C ASN A 105 11.40 9.18 10.09
N GLY A 106 10.40 9.64 9.31
CA GLY A 106 10.28 9.43 7.87
C GLY A 106 9.92 8.00 7.44
N ILE A 107 10.05 7.03 8.34
CA ILE A 107 9.75 5.61 8.09
C ILE A 107 9.00 4.98 9.26
N CYS A 108 8.12 4.05 8.92
CA CYS A 108 7.36 3.25 9.88
C CYS A 108 7.27 1.81 9.42
N LEU A 109 7.38 0.87 10.35
CA LEU A 109 7.01 -0.52 10.16
C LEU A 109 5.74 -0.81 10.96
N LYS A 110 4.67 -1.23 10.27
CA LYS A 110 3.33 -1.34 10.85
C LYS A 110 2.73 -2.73 10.66
N GLY A 111 2.20 -3.30 11.73
CA GLY A 111 1.27 -4.43 11.71
C GLY A 111 -0.12 -4.02 11.21
N SER A 112 -0.99 -5.00 11.02
CA SER A 112 -2.38 -4.75 10.60
C SER A 112 -3.17 -4.09 11.72
N LEU A 113 -4.03 -3.13 11.36
CA LEU A 113 -5.03 -2.57 12.26
C LEU A 113 -6.37 -3.25 11.98
N ALA A 114 -7.13 -3.55 13.01
CA ALA A 114 -8.47 -4.09 12.87
C ALA A 114 -9.40 -3.05 12.22
N THR A 115 -10.45 -3.55 11.58
CA THR A 115 -11.57 -2.72 11.15
C THR A 115 -12.73 -3.03 12.08
N PRO A 116 -13.21 -2.06 12.87
CA PRO A 116 -14.30 -2.29 13.79
C PRO A 116 -15.58 -2.58 13.04
N ASP A 117 -16.47 -3.32 13.68
CA ASP A 117 -17.84 -3.50 13.18
C ASP A 117 -18.60 -2.18 13.35
N TYR A 118 -19.16 -1.64 12.27
CA TYR A 118 -19.87 -0.35 12.24
C TYR A 118 -21.05 -0.26 13.23
N SER A 119 -21.58 -1.41 13.64
CA SER A 119 -22.74 -1.51 14.54
C SER A 119 -22.48 -0.95 15.95
N HIS A 120 -21.24 -0.74 16.35
CA HIS A 120 -20.87 -0.41 17.73
C HIS A 120 -20.33 0.99 17.98
N SER A 121 -19.73 1.64 16.97
CA SER A 121 -19.01 2.90 17.20
C SER A 121 -19.69 4.15 16.63
N GLY A 122 -20.61 4.02 15.69
CA GLY A 122 -21.17 5.16 14.95
C GLY A 122 -20.16 5.91 14.10
N ASP A 123 -18.87 5.56 14.18
CA ASP A 123 -17.80 6.15 13.38
C ASP A 123 -17.56 5.29 12.15
N LEU A 124 -17.82 5.84 10.99
CA LEU A 124 -17.67 5.16 9.71
C LEU A 124 -16.20 4.99 9.28
N GLN A 125 -15.25 5.68 9.95
CA GLN A 125 -13.85 5.67 9.58
C GLN A 125 -13.01 4.84 10.53
N SER A 126 -12.35 3.79 10.02
CA SER A 126 -11.36 3.04 10.78
C SER A 126 -10.12 3.88 11.09
N LEU A 127 -9.40 3.50 12.15
CA LEU A 127 -8.16 4.14 12.57
C LEU A 127 -7.09 4.12 11.47
N SER A 128 -7.05 3.03 10.70
CA SER A 128 -6.17 2.91 9.52
C SER A 128 -6.45 3.97 8.46
N MET A 129 -7.73 4.26 8.19
CA MET A 129 -8.12 5.30 7.22
C MET A 129 -7.81 6.70 7.74
N LYS A 130 -8.04 6.95 9.03
CA LYS A 130 -7.67 8.22 9.68
C LYS A 130 -6.16 8.47 9.57
N LEU A 131 -5.34 7.45 9.86
CA LEU A 131 -3.88 7.54 9.76
C LEU A 131 -3.42 7.80 8.32
N ARG A 132 -3.97 7.07 7.33
CA ARG A 132 -3.66 7.28 5.91
C ARG A 132 -3.95 8.70 5.44
N ARG A 133 -5.08 9.27 5.86
CA ARG A 133 -5.45 10.65 5.53
C ARG A 133 -4.57 11.67 6.23
N LYS A 134 -4.27 11.47 7.52
CA LYS A 134 -3.45 12.37 8.32
C LYS A 134 -2.05 12.53 7.76
N LEU A 135 -1.46 11.44 7.27
CA LEU A 135 -0.12 11.37 6.69
C LEU A 135 -0.10 11.58 5.16
N ASP A 136 -1.27 11.73 4.51
CA ASP A 136 -1.41 11.72 3.04
C ASP A 136 -0.69 10.52 2.38
N LEU A 137 -0.92 9.32 2.91
CA LEU A 137 -0.41 8.07 2.34
C LEU A 137 -1.19 7.70 1.08
N TYR A 138 -0.92 8.40 -0.01
CA TYR A 138 -1.74 8.35 -1.22
C TYR A 138 -1.48 7.15 -2.12
N ALA A 139 -0.27 6.61 -2.14
CA ALA A 139 0.09 5.48 -2.98
C ALA A 139 0.38 4.24 -2.11
N ASN A 140 -0.51 3.26 -2.16
CA ASN A 140 -0.22 1.95 -1.61
C ASN A 140 0.35 1.07 -2.72
N VAL A 141 1.49 0.45 -2.46
CA VAL A 141 2.26 -0.36 -3.40
C VAL A 141 2.42 -1.76 -2.85
N VAL A 142 1.95 -2.74 -3.58
CA VAL A 142 2.08 -4.16 -3.23
C VAL A 142 2.88 -4.88 -4.31
N HIS A 143 4.00 -5.48 -3.92
CA HIS A 143 4.83 -6.26 -4.82
C HIS A 143 4.48 -7.75 -4.70
N VAL A 144 3.79 -8.25 -5.70
CA VAL A 144 3.32 -9.64 -5.80
C VAL A 144 4.33 -10.44 -6.60
N LYS A 145 5.16 -11.21 -5.89
CA LYS A 145 6.23 -12.01 -6.49
C LYS A 145 6.20 -13.45 -5.99
N SER A 146 6.27 -14.41 -6.92
CA SER A 146 6.39 -15.83 -6.58
C SER A 146 7.66 -16.08 -5.77
N LEU A 147 7.52 -16.69 -4.60
CA LEU A 147 8.65 -17.02 -3.73
C LEU A 147 9.12 -18.47 -3.98
N PRO A 148 10.43 -18.73 -3.93
CA PRO A 148 10.97 -20.09 -4.12
C PRO A 148 10.46 -21.01 -3.01
N GLY A 149 9.96 -22.19 -3.40
CA GLY A 149 9.49 -23.20 -2.46
C GLY A 149 8.07 -23.04 -1.96
N VAL A 150 7.41 -21.91 -2.19
CA VAL A 150 5.97 -21.73 -1.93
C VAL A 150 5.18 -22.36 -3.09
N ARG A 151 4.28 -23.29 -2.76
CA ARG A 151 3.42 -23.90 -3.75
C ARG A 151 2.23 -22.99 -4.04
N ALA A 152 2.13 -22.56 -5.28
CA ALA A 152 1.04 -21.74 -5.74
C ALA A 152 0.53 -22.22 -7.11
N ARG A 153 -0.64 -21.74 -7.53
CA ARG A 153 -1.24 -22.12 -8.82
C ARG A 153 -0.38 -21.65 -10.00
N HIS A 154 0.25 -20.49 -9.88
CA HIS A 154 1.08 -19.89 -10.90
C HIS A 154 2.51 -19.68 -10.39
N ASN A 155 3.47 -19.95 -11.26
CA ASN A 155 4.88 -19.71 -11.01
C ASN A 155 5.36 -18.50 -11.83
N ASN A 156 6.49 -17.91 -11.42
CA ASN A 156 7.12 -16.79 -12.11
C ASN A 156 6.23 -15.55 -12.23
N VAL A 157 5.36 -15.34 -11.24
CA VAL A 157 4.60 -14.11 -11.09
C VAL A 157 5.53 -13.03 -10.53
N ASP A 158 5.54 -11.86 -11.15
CA ASP A 158 6.25 -10.69 -10.68
C ASP A 158 5.53 -9.45 -11.19
N MET A 159 4.64 -8.89 -10.37
CA MET A 159 3.85 -7.71 -10.69
C MET A 159 3.77 -6.76 -9.51
N ILE A 160 3.51 -5.51 -9.81
CA ILE A 160 3.35 -4.44 -8.83
C ILE A 160 1.96 -3.86 -8.96
N ILE A 161 1.26 -3.76 -7.85
CA ILE A 161 -0.07 -3.16 -7.77
C ILE A 161 0.08 -1.83 -7.05
N ILE A 162 -0.40 -0.75 -7.68
CA ILE A 162 -0.37 0.61 -7.15
C ILE A 162 -1.80 1.10 -7.02
N ARG A 163 -2.21 1.35 -5.77
CA ARG A 163 -3.55 1.76 -5.38
C ARG A 163 -3.54 3.22 -4.94
N GLU A 164 -4.47 4.02 -5.45
CA GLU A 164 -4.80 5.31 -4.84
C GLU A 164 -5.54 5.05 -3.53
N ALA A 165 -5.06 5.54 -2.39
CA ALA A 165 -5.53 5.14 -1.07
C ALA A 165 -6.19 6.26 -0.25
N THR A 166 -6.42 7.45 -0.83
CA THR A 166 -6.91 8.64 -0.09
C THR A 166 -8.30 9.12 -0.46
N GLU A 167 -8.89 8.60 -1.55
CA GLU A 167 -10.24 8.95 -2.00
C GLU A 167 -11.04 7.71 -2.43
N GLY A 168 -12.15 7.90 -3.11
CA GLY A 168 -13.04 6.84 -3.54
C GLY A 168 -13.98 6.37 -2.44
N GLU A 169 -14.34 5.09 -2.46
CA GLU A 169 -15.32 4.47 -1.57
C GLU A 169 -14.85 4.49 -0.10
N TYR A 170 -13.55 4.43 0.15
CA TYR A 170 -12.95 4.50 1.49
C TYR A 170 -13.03 5.89 2.14
N SER A 171 -13.68 6.86 1.49
CA SER A 171 -13.95 8.17 2.11
C SER A 171 -15.03 8.11 3.18
N SER A 172 -15.78 7.01 3.29
CA SER A 172 -16.86 6.81 4.27
C SER A 172 -17.94 7.90 4.19
N LEU A 173 -18.25 8.32 2.96
CA LEU A 173 -19.29 9.31 2.70
C LEU A 173 -20.60 8.60 2.42
N GLU A 174 -21.22 8.15 3.48
CA GLU A 174 -22.50 7.44 3.47
C GLU A 174 -23.49 8.13 4.39
N HIS A 175 -24.76 8.16 3.98
CA HIS A 175 -25.81 8.60 4.86
C HIS A 175 -27.14 7.92 4.51
N GLU A 176 -27.97 7.73 5.50
CA GLU A 176 -29.33 7.22 5.34
C GLU A 176 -30.28 8.39 5.11
N SER A 177 -30.74 8.57 3.87
CA SER A 177 -31.61 9.67 3.47
C SER A 177 -33.04 9.50 4.03
N VAL A 178 -33.56 8.28 4.02
CA VAL A 178 -34.77 7.85 4.70
C VAL A 178 -34.59 6.42 5.20
N PRO A 179 -35.33 5.95 6.22
CA PRO A 179 -35.16 4.60 6.77
C PRO A 179 -35.12 3.52 5.68
N GLY A 180 -34.03 2.77 5.61
CA GLY A 180 -33.81 1.71 4.64
C GLY A 180 -33.25 2.16 3.28
N VAL A 181 -32.90 3.44 3.11
CA VAL A 181 -32.25 3.97 1.89
C VAL A 181 -30.93 4.64 2.25
N VAL A 182 -29.83 3.97 1.92
CA VAL A 182 -28.45 4.48 2.15
C VAL A 182 -27.84 4.97 0.83
N GLU A 183 -27.32 6.16 0.85
CA GLU A 183 -26.60 6.79 -0.27
C GLU A 183 -25.10 6.83 0.04
N CYS A 184 -24.29 6.40 -0.98
CA CYS A 184 -22.83 6.38 -0.89
C CYS A 184 -22.24 7.31 -1.94
N LEU A 185 -21.30 8.16 -1.56
CA LEU A 185 -20.59 9.05 -2.47
C LEU A 185 -19.18 8.52 -2.75
N LYS A 186 -18.92 8.20 -4.01
CA LYS A 186 -17.57 7.95 -4.54
C LYS A 186 -17.02 9.23 -5.15
N ILE A 187 -15.99 9.79 -4.55
CA ILE A 187 -15.34 11.01 -5.05
C ILE A 187 -14.03 10.63 -5.74
N ILE A 188 -13.89 11.08 -7.00
CA ILE A 188 -12.66 10.96 -7.79
C ILE A 188 -12.27 12.36 -8.25
N THR A 189 -11.03 12.76 -7.98
CA THR A 189 -10.50 14.07 -8.36
C THR A 189 -9.40 13.95 -9.41
N ALA A 190 -9.29 14.96 -10.27
CA ALA A 190 -8.24 15.00 -11.29
C ALA A 190 -6.84 15.10 -10.65
N GLU A 191 -6.72 15.89 -9.57
CA GLU A 191 -5.44 16.09 -8.86
C GLU A 191 -4.87 14.77 -8.35
N LYS A 192 -5.67 13.97 -7.63
CA LYS A 192 -5.23 12.71 -7.06
C LYS A 192 -5.05 11.64 -8.14
N SER A 193 -5.90 11.64 -9.16
CA SER A 193 -5.77 10.73 -10.30
C SER A 193 -4.49 10.98 -11.10
N HIS A 194 -4.10 12.23 -11.36
CA HIS A 194 -2.81 12.57 -11.97
C HIS A 194 -1.64 12.19 -11.06
N ARG A 195 -1.76 12.45 -9.74
CA ARG A 195 -0.71 12.14 -8.77
C ARG A 195 -0.41 10.64 -8.72
N ILE A 196 -1.43 9.81 -8.61
CA ILE A 196 -1.22 8.35 -8.57
C ILE A 196 -0.74 7.79 -9.91
N ALA A 197 -1.26 8.29 -11.03
CA ALA A 197 -0.80 7.90 -12.35
C ALA A 197 0.68 8.25 -12.52
N LYS A 198 1.07 9.49 -12.22
CA LYS A 198 2.49 9.90 -12.27
C LYS A 198 3.37 9.03 -11.40
N PHE A 199 2.94 8.74 -10.15
CA PHE A 199 3.66 7.86 -9.25
C PHE A 199 3.88 6.47 -9.89
N ALA A 200 2.86 5.90 -10.53
CA ALA A 200 2.95 4.58 -11.16
C ALA A 200 3.96 4.54 -12.31
N PHE A 201 3.99 5.56 -13.16
CA PHE A 201 4.95 5.65 -14.25
C PHE A 201 6.38 5.95 -13.77
N ASP A 202 6.54 6.82 -12.76
CA ASP A 202 7.83 7.08 -12.11
C ASP A 202 8.36 5.81 -11.44
N TYR A 203 7.50 5.07 -10.72
CA TYR A 203 7.84 3.80 -10.10
C TYR A 203 8.26 2.76 -11.14
N ALA A 204 7.50 2.62 -12.22
CA ALA A 204 7.83 1.75 -13.34
C ALA A 204 9.21 2.09 -13.95
N THR A 205 9.49 3.38 -14.13
CA THR A 205 10.78 3.85 -14.65
C THR A 205 11.93 3.51 -13.72
N LYS A 206 11.77 3.80 -12.41
CA LYS A 206 12.79 3.55 -11.38
C LYS A 206 13.16 2.07 -11.27
N PHE A 207 12.16 1.20 -11.34
CA PHE A 207 12.36 -0.25 -11.20
C PHE A 207 12.50 -0.99 -12.54
N GLY A 208 12.70 -0.28 -13.64
CA GLY A 208 12.94 -0.88 -14.96
C GLY A 208 11.77 -1.68 -15.51
N ARG A 209 10.54 -1.37 -15.06
CA ARG A 209 9.31 -2.00 -15.54
C ARG A 209 8.94 -1.45 -16.91
N LYS A 210 8.26 -2.26 -17.71
CA LYS A 210 8.03 -1.97 -19.14
C LYS A 210 6.60 -1.61 -19.48
N LYS A 211 5.65 -1.97 -18.60
CA LYS A 211 4.23 -1.81 -18.88
C LYS A 211 3.47 -1.32 -17.64
N VAL A 212 2.56 -0.36 -17.86
CA VAL A 212 1.60 0.10 -16.86
C VAL A 212 0.19 -0.17 -17.39
N THR A 213 -0.62 -0.88 -16.62
CA THR A 213 -2.02 -1.18 -16.90
C THR A 213 -2.91 -0.37 -15.97
N ALA A 214 -3.73 0.53 -16.50
CA ALA A 214 -4.75 1.25 -15.73
C ALA A 214 -6.01 0.39 -15.61
N VAL A 215 -6.42 0.10 -14.39
CA VAL A 215 -7.61 -0.71 -14.08
C VAL A 215 -8.76 0.19 -13.66
N HIS A 216 -9.93 0.03 -14.28
CA HIS A 216 -11.07 0.94 -14.13
C HIS A 216 -12.41 0.25 -14.41
N LYS A 217 -13.52 0.94 -14.17
CA LYS A 217 -14.88 0.58 -14.57
C LYS A 217 -15.57 1.70 -15.36
N ALA A 218 -14.82 2.39 -16.22
CA ALA A 218 -15.29 3.58 -16.96
C ALA A 218 -16.44 3.30 -17.95
N ASN A 219 -16.69 2.05 -18.31
CA ASN A 219 -17.85 1.66 -19.09
C ASN A 219 -19.17 1.85 -18.32
N ILE A 220 -19.14 1.79 -16.98
CA ILE A 220 -20.28 2.03 -16.09
C ILE A 220 -20.14 3.41 -15.43
N MET A 221 -19.03 3.67 -14.72
CA MET A 221 -18.77 4.94 -14.03
C MET A 221 -18.07 5.92 -14.97
N LYS A 222 -18.85 6.42 -15.97
CA LYS A 222 -18.32 7.21 -17.08
C LYS A 222 -17.67 8.52 -16.66
N LEU A 223 -18.14 9.17 -15.59
CA LEU A 223 -17.58 10.41 -15.08
C LEU A 223 -16.44 10.15 -14.10
N GLY A 224 -16.64 9.35 -13.06
CA GLY A 224 -15.64 9.10 -12.02
C GLY A 224 -14.42 8.32 -12.54
N ASP A 225 -14.64 7.05 -12.92
CA ASP A 225 -13.56 6.23 -13.45
C ASP A 225 -13.09 6.70 -14.84
N GLY A 226 -13.98 7.35 -15.61
CA GLY A 226 -13.60 8.01 -16.86
C GLY A 226 -12.63 9.18 -16.64
N LEU A 227 -12.77 9.93 -15.55
CA LEU A 227 -11.81 10.96 -15.17
C LEU A 227 -10.44 10.35 -14.81
N PHE A 228 -10.44 9.31 -13.95
CA PHE A 228 -9.23 8.58 -13.59
C PHE A 228 -8.49 8.06 -14.84
N LEU A 229 -9.21 7.40 -15.73
CA LEU A 229 -8.65 6.84 -16.97
C LEU A 229 -8.07 7.92 -17.88
N ARG A 230 -8.76 9.06 -18.04
CA ARG A 230 -8.26 10.20 -18.82
C ARG A 230 -6.96 10.75 -18.23
N CYS A 231 -6.88 10.94 -16.92
CA CYS A 231 -5.66 11.37 -16.25
C CYS A 231 -4.52 10.37 -16.46
N CYS A 232 -4.79 9.07 -16.41
CA CYS A 232 -3.78 8.04 -16.72
C CYS A 232 -3.25 8.14 -18.17
N ARG A 233 -4.12 8.40 -19.15
CA ARG A 233 -3.73 8.60 -20.56
C ARG A 233 -2.86 9.85 -20.74
N GLU A 234 -3.23 10.94 -20.09
CA GLU A 234 -2.48 12.21 -20.14
C GLU A 234 -1.06 12.03 -19.59
N ILE A 235 -0.92 11.33 -18.47
CA ILE A 235 0.38 11.02 -17.91
C ILE A 235 1.16 10.01 -18.77
N ALA A 236 0.51 8.98 -19.27
CA ALA A 236 1.15 7.97 -20.14
C ALA A 236 1.84 8.59 -21.35
N ALA A 237 1.27 9.64 -21.93
CA ALA A 237 1.85 10.36 -23.06
C ALA A 237 3.25 10.97 -22.76
N LEU A 238 3.56 11.22 -21.46
CA LEU A 238 4.85 11.73 -21.01
C LEU A 238 5.94 10.63 -20.87
N TYR A 239 5.55 9.34 -20.95
CA TYR A 239 6.45 8.19 -20.73
C TYR A 239 6.48 7.25 -21.93
N PRO A 240 7.00 7.68 -23.10
CA PRO A 240 6.93 6.92 -24.36
C PRO A 240 7.68 5.58 -24.32
N LYS A 241 8.55 5.36 -23.33
CA LYS A 241 9.29 4.10 -23.16
C LYS A 241 8.50 3.03 -22.39
N ILE A 242 7.38 3.40 -21.77
CA ILE A 242 6.54 2.49 -20.98
C ILE A 242 5.27 2.23 -21.78
N LYS A 243 4.98 0.94 -22.04
CA LYS A 243 3.75 0.55 -22.70
C LYS A 243 2.58 0.84 -21.76
N PHE A 244 1.57 1.56 -22.24
CA PHE A 244 0.33 1.80 -21.51
C PHE A 244 -0.77 0.89 -22.01
N GLU A 245 -1.51 0.28 -21.09
CA GLU A 245 -2.69 -0.53 -21.34
C GLU A 245 -3.83 -0.12 -20.40
N GLU A 246 -5.05 -0.36 -20.86
CA GLU A 246 -6.28 -0.09 -20.09
C GLU A 246 -7.04 -1.40 -19.97
N MET A 247 -7.58 -1.66 -18.77
CA MET A 247 -8.38 -2.87 -18.56
C MET A 247 -9.53 -2.62 -17.60
N ILE A 248 -10.71 -3.15 -17.94
CA ILE A 248 -11.88 -3.11 -17.06
C ILE A 248 -11.65 -4.08 -15.91
N VAL A 249 -12.03 -3.69 -14.69
CA VAL A 249 -11.69 -4.41 -13.44
C VAL A 249 -12.16 -5.87 -13.42
N ASP A 250 -13.36 -6.17 -13.91
CA ASP A 250 -13.89 -7.54 -14.01
C ASP A 250 -13.08 -8.41 -15.00
N ASN A 251 -12.68 -7.84 -16.12
CA ASN A 251 -11.75 -8.53 -17.02
C ASN A 251 -10.37 -8.70 -16.37
N THR A 252 -9.91 -7.71 -15.60
CA THR A 252 -8.64 -7.78 -14.87
C THR A 252 -8.64 -8.93 -13.87
N THR A 253 -9.70 -9.11 -13.09
CA THR A 253 -9.81 -10.21 -12.13
C THR A 253 -9.78 -11.58 -12.82
N MET A 254 -10.52 -11.74 -13.90
CA MET A 254 -10.52 -12.97 -14.70
C MET A 254 -9.13 -13.26 -15.28
N GLN A 255 -8.49 -12.25 -15.87
CA GLN A 255 -7.17 -12.37 -16.49
C GLN A 255 -6.07 -12.63 -15.47
N LEU A 256 -6.18 -12.05 -14.27
CA LEU A 256 -5.23 -12.24 -13.19
C LEU A 256 -5.22 -13.71 -12.71
N VAL A 257 -6.38 -14.32 -12.60
CA VAL A 257 -6.51 -15.74 -12.24
C VAL A 257 -6.03 -16.65 -13.36
N SER A 258 -6.30 -16.28 -14.63
CA SER A 258 -5.98 -17.11 -15.81
C SER A 258 -4.51 -17.00 -16.20
N LYS A 259 -3.94 -15.78 -16.26
CA LYS A 259 -2.59 -15.51 -16.74
C LYS A 259 -1.97 -14.30 -16.02
N PRO A 260 -1.60 -14.41 -14.74
CA PRO A 260 -1.05 -13.29 -13.95
C PRO A 260 0.26 -12.74 -14.51
N THR A 261 1.06 -13.55 -15.20
CA THR A 261 2.36 -13.17 -15.75
C THR A 261 2.32 -12.13 -16.87
N GLN A 262 1.12 -11.79 -17.36
CA GLN A 262 0.97 -10.71 -18.35
C GLN A 262 1.02 -9.31 -17.72
N PHE A 263 0.79 -9.19 -16.42
CA PHE A 263 0.80 -7.92 -15.70
C PHE A 263 2.23 -7.58 -15.24
N ASP A 264 2.58 -6.29 -15.30
CA ASP A 264 3.87 -5.78 -14.85
C ASP A 264 3.67 -4.74 -13.73
N VAL A 265 3.13 -3.57 -14.07
CA VAL A 265 2.64 -2.59 -13.08
C VAL A 265 1.17 -2.33 -13.35
N MET A 266 0.36 -2.33 -12.31
CA MET A 266 -1.04 -1.98 -12.38
C MET A 266 -1.32 -0.74 -11.53
N VAL A 267 -2.15 0.18 -12.01
CA VAL A 267 -2.58 1.36 -11.28
C VAL A 267 -4.10 1.43 -11.26
N MET A 268 -4.69 1.73 -10.10
CA MET A 268 -6.14 1.67 -9.95
C MET A 268 -6.67 2.51 -8.79
N PRO A 269 -7.97 2.85 -8.81
CA PRO A 269 -8.69 3.45 -7.69
C PRO A 269 -8.69 2.54 -6.44
N ASN A 270 -9.10 3.14 -5.34
CA ASN A 270 -8.99 2.60 -3.99
C ASN A 270 -9.60 1.20 -3.81
N LEU A 271 -10.89 1.05 -4.03
CA LEU A 271 -11.59 -0.23 -3.81
C LEU A 271 -11.06 -1.34 -4.71
N TYR A 272 -10.82 -1.03 -5.99
CA TYR A 272 -10.29 -2.05 -6.91
C TYR A 272 -8.90 -2.50 -6.50
N GLY A 273 -8.05 -1.58 -6.01
CA GLY A 273 -6.73 -1.91 -5.51
C GLY A 273 -6.78 -2.90 -4.37
N ASP A 274 -7.64 -2.68 -3.40
CA ASP A 274 -7.78 -3.59 -2.26
C ASP A 274 -8.25 -5.00 -2.67
N ILE A 275 -9.21 -5.08 -3.59
CA ILE A 275 -9.69 -6.37 -4.12
C ILE A 275 -8.59 -7.10 -4.89
N ILE A 276 -7.88 -6.38 -5.77
CA ILE A 276 -6.84 -6.95 -6.62
C ILE A 276 -5.60 -7.36 -5.79
N ASP A 277 -5.22 -6.59 -4.77
CA ASP A 277 -4.14 -6.95 -3.85
C ASP A 277 -4.39 -8.29 -3.15
N ASN A 278 -5.60 -8.47 -2.63
CA ASN A 278 -5.99 -9.70 -1.95
C ASN A 278 -6.08 -10.89 -2.92
N LEU A 279 -6.65 -10.68 -4.11
CA LEU A 279 -6.72 -11.71 -5.15
C LEU A 279 -5.30 -12.14 -5.59
N ALA A 280 -4.43 -11.18 -5.85
CA ALA A 280 -3.06 -11.43 -6.26
C ALA A 280 -2.23 -12.13 -5.18
N SER A 281 -2.45 -11.76 -3.90
CA SER A 281 -1.84 -12.45 -2.76
C SER A 281 -2.25 -13.92 -2.72
N GLY A 282 -3.52 -14.23 -2.94
CA GLY A 282 -4.02 -15.61 -3.04
C GLY A 282 -3.38 -16.41 -4.17
N ILE A 283 -3.07 -15.77 -5.30
CA ILE A 283 -2.45 -16.42 -6.47
C ILE A 283 -1.03 -16.92 -6.17
N ILE A 284 -0.27 -16.26 -5.30
CA ILE A 284 1.14 -16.58 -5.02
C ILE A 284 1.38 -17.30 -3.69
N GLY A 285 0.34 -17.59 -2.91
CA GLY A 285 0.47 -18.37 -1.67
C GLY A 285 -0.24 -17.79 -0.45
N GLY A 286 -0.88 -16.63 -0.56
CA GLY A 286 -1.70 -16.01 0.49
C GLY A 286 -1.12 -14.73 1.09
N ALA A 287 -1.86 -14.16 2.03
CA ALA A 287 -1.52 -12.88 2.69
C ALA A 287 -0.16 -12.90 3.42
N GLY A 288 0.24 -14.07 3.94
CA GLY A 288 1.46 -14.24 4.73
C GLY A 288 2.77 -14.15 3.93
N VAL A 289 2.72 -13.98 2.60
CA VAL A 289 3.92 -13.96 1.74
C VAL A 289 4.08 -12.69 0.91
N VAL A 290 3.18 -11.72 1.06
CA VAL A 290 3.16 -10.49 0.25
C VAL A 290 3.51 -9.28 1.10
N ALA A 291 4.53 -8.54 0.66
CA ALA A 291 4.95 -7.27 1.26
C ALA A 291 4.31 -6.07 0.57
N GLY A 292 4.02 -5.04 1.34
CA GLY A 292 3.48 -3.78 0.86
C GLY A 292 4.16 -2.56 1.48
N ALA A 293 3.91 -1.40 0.90
CA ALA A 293 4.33 -0.12 1.44
C ALA A 293 3.35 0.99 1.03
N SER A 294 3.06 1.90 1.94
CA SER A 294 2.23 3.08 1.69
C SER A 294 3.10 4.33 1.68
N TYR A 295 3.05 5.09 0.59
CA TYR A 295 3.90 6.25 0.32
C TYR A 295 3.16 7.57 0.51
N SER A 296 3.82 8.50 1.14
CA SER A 296 3.47 9.91 1.25
C SER A 296 4.58 10.77 0.61
N GLY A 297 4.39 12.08 0.57
CA GLY A 297 5.44 13.00 0.17
C GLY A 297 6.62 13.08 1.13
N ASN A 298 6.43 12.71 2.41
CA ASN A 298 7.40 12.91 3.48
C ASN A 298 7.77 11.63 4.23
N CYS A 299 6.98 10.57 4.12
CA CYS A 299 7.22 9.33 4.86
C CYS A 299 6.76 8.11 4.08
N VAL A 300 7.24 6.94 4.51
CA VAL A 300 6.82 5.64 3.98
C VAL A 300 6.47 4.71 5.14
N VAL A 301 5.31 4.08 5.05
CA VAL A 301 4.85 3.06 5.99
C VAL A 301 4.97 1.70 5.33
N PHE A 302 5.81 0.85 5.88
CA PHE A 302 5.99 -0.54 5.43
C PHE A 302 5.04 -1.44 6.21
N GLU A 303 4.31 -2.25 5.50
CA GLU A 303 3.25 -3.12 6.04
C GLU A 303 3.13 -4.39 5.20
N MET A 304 2.32 -5.36 5.63
CA MET A 304 1.98 -6.49 4.77
C MET A 304 1.13 -6.03 3.59
N GLY A 305 1.24 -6.68 2.46
CA GLY A 305 0.49 -6.35 1.26
C GLY A 305 -1.02 -6.59 1.37
N SER A 306 -1.44 -7.45 2.30
CA SER A 306 -2.84 -7.71 2.62
C SER A 306 -3.15 -7.29 4.06
N SER A 307 -4.20 -6.52 4.26
CA SER A 307 -4.59 -5.97 5.57
C SER A 307 -5.46 -6.96 6.35
N HIS A 308 -4.90 -8.10 6.77
CA HIS A 308 -5.60 -9.10 7.55
C HIS A 308 -4.99 -9.24 8.95
N THR A 309 -5.80 -9.11 10.00
CA THR A 309 -5.32 -9.16 11.40
C THR A 309 -5.08 -10.57 11.92
N PHE A 310 -5.75 -11.57 11.35
CA PHE A 310 -5.72 -12.98 11.75
C PHE A 310 -5.94 -13.15 13.27
N SER A 311 -6.97 -12.46 13.79
CA SER A 311 -7.26 -12.38 15.23
C SER A 311 -7.48 -13.75 15.89
N GLU A 312 -7.98 -14.73 15.16
CA GLU A 312 -8.18 -16.10 15.63
C GLU A 312 -6.86 -16.82 15.99
N ALA A 313 -5.73 -16.36 15.47
CA ALA A 313 -4.42 -16.96 15.67
C ALA A 313 -3.57 -16.29 16.76
N VAL A 314 -4.11 -15.26 17.40
CA VAL A 314 -3.39 -14.54 18.47
C VAL A 314 -2.96 -15.48 19.58
N GLY A 315 -1.67 -15.45 19.93
CA GLY A 315 -1.07 -16.28 20.97
C GLY A 315 -0.88 -17.76 20.62
N LYS A 316 -1.27 -18.19 19.40
CA LYS A 316 -1.13 -19.58 18.97
C LYS A 316 0.22 -19.89 18.32
N ASN A 317 1.04 -18.88 18.06
CA ASN A 317 2.38 -19.04 17.45
C ASN A 317 2.33 -19.79 16.09
N VAL A 318 1.34 -19.43 15.23
CA VAL A 318 1.10 -20.10 13.93
C VAL A 318 1.16 -19.14 12.75
N ALA A 319 1.27 -17.85 12.98
CA ALA A 319 1.29 -16.83 11.93
C ALA A 319 2.58 -16.91 11.11
N ASN A 320 2.47 -16.67 9.80
CA ASN A 320 3.62 -16.64 8.90
C ASN A 320 4.33 -15.29 8.94
N PRO A 321 5.59 -15.19 9.38
CA PRO A 321 6.30 -13.92 9.47
C PRO A 321 6.91 -13.47 8.14
N THR A 322 6.81 -14.25 7.06
CA THR A 322 7.48 -13.98 5.77
C THR A 322 7.13 -12.60 5.21
N ALA A 323 5.85 -12.25 5.14
CA ALA A 323 5.41 -10.96 4.58
C ALA A 323 5.98 -9.77 5.36
N MET A 324 5.98 -9.83 6.70
CA MET A 324 6.51 -8.77 7.54
C MET A 324 8.04 -8.68 7.47
N LEU A 325 8.73 -9.82 7.38
CA LEU A 325 10.18 -9.86 7.15
C LEU A 325 10.54 -9.25 5.78
N LEU A 326 9.81 -9.58 4.72
CA LEU A 326 10.03 -8.99 3.40
C LEU A 326 9.71 -7.48 3.39
N SER A 327 8.67 -7.04 4.09
CA SER A 327 8.36 -5.61 4.26
C SER A 327 9.48 -4.87 4.99
N SER A 328 10.07 -5.49 6.01
CA SER A 328 11.24 -4.94 6.71
C SER A 328 12.48 -4.90 5.81
N CYS A 329 12.68 -5.86 4.91
CA CYS A 329 13.74 -5.81 3.90
C CYS A 329 13.55 -4.63 2.94
N ASN A 330 12.31 -4.40 2.48
CA ASN A 330 11.99 -3.25 1.64
C ASN A 330 12.26 -1.92 2.38
N MET A 331 11.96 -1.85 3.67
CA MET A 331 12.29 -0.71 4.51
C MET A 331 13.81 -0.48 4.57
N LEU A 332 14.59 -1.53 4.81
CA LEU A 332 16.05 -1.44 4.86
C LEU A 332 16.64 -0.96 3.53
N ASN A 333 16.15 -1.48 2.40
CA ASN A 333 16.56 -1.02 1.07
C ASN A 333 16.18 0.45 0.84
N HIS A 334 15.03 0.88 1.34
CA HIS A 334 14.60 2.28 1.23
C HIS A 334 15.52 3.25 1.97
N VAL A 335 16.03 2.88 3.13
CA VAL A 335 16.93 3.73 3.93
C VAL A 335 18.43 3.54 3.61
N GLY A 336 18.76 2.83 2.53
CA GLY A 336 20.15 2.63 2.10
C GLY A 336 20.91 1.56 2.88
N LEU A 337 20.22 0.72 3.65
CA LEU A 337 20.78 -0.44 4.37
C LEU A 337 20.62 -1.74 3.55
N GLU A 338 20.89 -1.66 2.24
CA GLU A 338 20.67 -2.75 1.27
C GLU A 338 21.41 -4.04 1.63
N TYR A 339 22.60 -3.94 2.22
CA TYR A 339 23.36 -5.11 2.67
C TYR A 339 22.53 -5.98 3.62
N TYR A 340 21.94 -5.37 4.65
CA TYR A 340 21.12 -6.08 5.62
C TYR A 340 19.79 -6.56 5.00
N GLY A 341 19.15 -5.73 4.18
CA GLY A 341 17.94 -6.09 3.46
C GLY A 341 18.13 -7.34 2.61
N ASN A 342 19.16 -7.37 1.79
CA ASN A 342 19.50 -8.50 0.91
C ASN A 342 19.90 -9.75 1.71
N MET A 343 20.62 -9.59 2.81
CA MET A 343 21.02 -10.70 3.69
C MET A 343 19.79 -11.38 4.28
N ILE A 344 18.86 -10.62 4.85
CA ILE A 344 17.65 -11.15 5.48
C ILE A 344 16.73 -11.76 4.40
N GLN A 345 16.51 -11.08 3.28
CA GLN A 345 15.72 -11.60 2.17
C GLN A 345 16.27 -12.95 1.68
N SER A 346 17.58 -13.04 1.47
CA SER A 346 18.24 -14.27 1.05
C SER A 346 18.12 -15.40 2.06
N ALA A 347 18.11 -15.08 3.37
CA ALA A 347 17.86 -16.04 4.43
C ALA A 347 16.44 -16.59 4.39
N VAL A 348 15.43 -15.71 4.25
CA VAL A 348 14.02 -16.09 4.10
C VAL A 348 13.81 -16.98 2.87
N GLU A 349 14.35 -16.57 1.71
CA GLU A 349 14.24 -17.35 0.47
C GLU A 349 14.90 -18.73 0.58
N ARG A 350 16.03 -18.86 1.29
CA ARG A 350 16.67 -20.16 1.57
C ARG A 350 15.80 -21.06 2.41
N VAL A 351 15.20 -20.55 3.49
CA VAL A 351 14.30 -21.31 4.36
C VAL A 351 13.11 -21.84 3.55
N LEU A 352 12.47 -20.98 2.77
CA LEU A 352 11.34 -21.34 1.92
C LEU A 352 11.72 -22.37 0.84
N LYS A 353 12.87 -22.20 0.19
CA LYS A 353 13.38 -23.08 -0.87
C LYS A 353 13.69 -24.48 -0.34
N VAL A 354 14.33 -24.59 0.82
CA VAL A 354 14.60 -25.87 1.49
C VAL A 354 13.30 -26.56 1.87
N GLY A 355 12.31 -25.81 2.33
CA GLY A 355 10.94 -26.26 2.54
C GLY A 355 10.72 -27.24 3.70
N LYS A 356 11.72 -27.43 4.57
CA LYS A 356 11.58 -28.21 5.80
C LYS A 356 10.78 -27.50 6.87
N ILE A 357 10.98 -26.17 6.97
CA ILE A 357 10.30 -25.29 7.92
C ILE A 357 9.32 -24.42 7.14
N ARG A 358 8.03 -24.68 7.34
CA ARG A 358 6.91 -23.95 6.70
C ARG A 358 5.76 -23.80 7.67
N THR A 359 5.12 -22.67 7.65
CA THR A 359 3.90 -22.41 8.41
C THR A 359 2.68 -23.06 7.74
N LYS A 360 1.58 -23.15 8.45
CA LYS A 360 0.38 -23.87 8.02
C LYS A 360 -0.24 -23.30 6.74
N ASP A 361 -0.22 -22.01 6.56
CA ASP A 361 -0.76 -21.28 5.39
C ASP A 361 -0.06 -21.65 4.08
N ILE A 362 1.24 -22.01 4.14
CA ILE A 362 2.03 -22.42 2.97
C ILE A 362 2.27 -23.96 2.94
N GLY A 363 1.43 -24.71 3.63
CA GLY A 363 1.39 -26.17 3.58
C GLY A 363 2.41 -26.89 4.49
N GLY A 364 2.81 -26.25 5.59
CA GLY A 364 3.65 -26.83 6.64
C GLY A 364 2.94 -26.97 7.98
N HIS A 365 3.72 -27.17 9.04
CA HIS A 365 3.26 -27.34 10.41
C HIS A 365 4.11 -26.57 11.42
N SER A 366 5.10 -25.81 10.94
CA SER A 366 6.03 -25.09 11.80
C SER A 366 5.36 -23.85 12.41
N SER A 367 5.79 -23.53 13.61
CA SER A 367 5.37 -22.33 14.32
C SER A 367 6.08 -21.08 13.78
N THR A 368 5.56 -19.90 14.14
CA THR A 368 6.17 -18.59 13.85
C THR A 368 7.60 -18.54 14.38
N ASN A 369 7.82 -19.00 15.61
CA ASN A 369 9.14 -18.99 16.26
C ASN A 369 10.14 -19.92 15.58
N GLU A 370 9.71 -21.15 15.19
CA GLU A 370 10.57 -22.08 14.46
C GLU A 370 10.99 -21.51 13.11
N PHE A 371 10.07 -20.84 12.41
CA PHE A 371 10.38 -20.17 11.15
C PHE A 371 11.37 -19.03 11.35
N THR A 372 11.15 -18.21 12.36
CA THR A 372 12.04 -17.07 12.71
C THR A 372 13.43 -17.55 13.07
N LEU A 373 13.55 -18.60 13.90
CA LEU A 373 14.84 -19.22 14.23
C LEU A 373 15.54 -19.82 12.99
N ALA A 374 14.78 -20.44 12.09
CA ALA A 374 15.32 -20.94 10.84
C ALA A 374 15.89 -19.84 9.96
N VAL A 375 15.24 -18.65 9.91
CA VAL A 375 15.76 -17.48 9.21
C VAL A 375 17.06 -17.00 9.86
N ILE A 376 17.08 -16.85 11.19
CA ILE A 376 18.29 -16.44 11.95
C ILE A 376 19.46 -17.37 11.67
N ASN A 377 19.25 -18.68 11.72
CA ASN A 377 20.28 -19.68 11.45
C ASN A 377 20.78 -19.68 9.98
N ASN A 378 20.04 -19.03 9.07
CA ASN A 378 20.41 -18.87 7.67
C ASN A 378 20.99 -17.47 7.35
N LEU A 379 21.13 -16.59 8.33
CA LEU A 379 21.86 -15.35 8.14
C LEU A 379 23.34 -15.68 7.86
N ARG A 380 23.89 -15.06 6.83
CA ARG A 380 25.32 -15.20 6.49
C ARG A 380 25.89 -13.79 6.44
N HIS A 381 26.82 -13.53 7.30
CA HIS A 381 27.57 -12.29 7.38
C HIS A 381 28.64 -12.20 6.30
#